data_c0b9624e5dedf421522386da8917eb1b
#
_entry.id   c0b9624e5dedf421522386da8917eb1b
#
_cell.length_a   1.000
_cell.length_b   1.000
_cell.length_c   1.000
_cell.angle_alpha   90.00
_cell.angle_beta   90.00
_cell.angle_gamma   90.00
#
_symmetry.space_group_name_H-M   'P 1'
#
loop_
_entity.id
_entity.type
_entity.pdbx_description
1 polymer ?
#
loop_
_entity_poly.entity_id
_entity_poly.type
_entity_poly.pdbx_seq_one_letter_code
_entity_poly.pdbx_strand_id
1 'polypeptide(L)'
;MRLKALFLALAWQLRVAVMTLFVEASATAAVALFFIVGLILDAKLLGAMIALCVMMSGTAAFIFFVARQLILKKRWARSAAVFWQLIQIAVAWNSFTGEVTGYFFGAWLILTSAIALYFLFTKVVVEATQEQIDRD
;
A
#
# COMPACT_ATOMS: atom_id res chain seq x y z
N MET A 1 21.38 4.88 5.90
CA MET A 1 21.32 6.12 6.70
C MET A 1 20.54 7.25 6.02
N ARG A 2 20.76 7.53 4.73
CA ARG A 2 20.11 8.66 4.02
C ARG A 2 18.55 8.59 4.01
N LEU A 3 17.95 7.41 3.81
CA LEU A 3 16.48 7.30 3.71
C LEU A 3 15.75 7.64 5.02
N LYS A 4 16.31 7.23 6.16
CA LYS A 4 15.78 7.58 7.49
C LYS A 4 15.84 9.09 7.75
N ALA A 5 16.95 9.72 7.39
CA ALA A 5 17.11 11.17 7.53
C ALA A 5 16.12 11.93 6.63
N LEU A 6 15.94 11.49 5.39
CA LEU A 6 14.95 12.04 4.46
C LEU A 6 13.53 11.89 5.00
N PHE A 7 13.19 10.70 5.53
CA PHE A 7 11.88 10.46 6.12
C PHE A 7 11.58 11.39 7.31
N LEU A 8 12.57 11.61 8.19
CA LEU A 8 12.43 12.51 9.34
C LEU A 8 12.31 14.00 8.93
N ALA A 9 12.87 14.37 7.79
CA ALA A 9 12.77 15.73 7.22
C ALA A 9 11.45 15.98 6.45
N LEU A 10 10.61 14.95 6.25
CA LEU A 10 9.31 15.10 5.58
C LEU A 10 8.32 15.86 6.47
N ALA A 11 7.40 16.61 5.83
CA ALA A 11 6.21 17.12 6.49
C ALA A 11 5.44 15.96 7.14
N TRP A 12 4.83 16.19 8.30
CA TRP A 12 4.17 15.13 9.06
C TRP A 12 3.04 14.45 8.25
N GLN A 13 2.31 15.21 7.40
CA GLN A 13 1.26 14.67 6.53
C GLN A 13 1.83 13.62 5.57
N LEU A 14 2.96 13.92 4.95
CA LEU A 14 3.63 12.99 4.04
C LEU A 14 4.17 11.76 4.80
N ARG A 15 4.64 11.96 6.04
CA ARG A 15 5.05 10.83 6.90
C ARG A 15 3.89 9.89 7.19
N VAL A 16 2.70 10.42 7.52
CA VAL A 16 1.52 9.58 7.76
C VAL A 16 1.15 8.79 6.51
N ALA A 17 1.08 9.44 5.34
CA ALA A 17 0.78 8.74 4.09
C ALA A 17 1.79 7.62 3.79
N VAL A 18 3.09 7.87 3.98
CA VAL A 18 4.14 6.87 3.79
C VAL A 18 4.02 5.72 4.80
N MET A 19 3.75 6.03 6.08
CA MET A 19 3.56 5.02 7.12
C MET A 19 2.35 4.13 6.84
N THR A 20 1.24 4.70 6.37
CA THR A 20 0.06 3.91 5.97
C THR A 20 0.43 2.92 4.86
N LEU A 21 1.13 3.37 3.82
CA LEU A 21 1.61 2.48 2.74
C LEU A 21 2.55 1.39 3.25
N PHE A 22 3.44 1.68 4.21
CA PHE A 22 4.31 0.66 4.81
C PHE A 22 3.52 -0.37 5.62
N VAL A 23 2.51 0.05 6.37
CA VAL A 23 1.62 -0.86 7.10
C VAL A 23 0.87 -1.77 6.12
N GLU A 24 0.33 -1.21 5.05
CA GLU A 24 -0.34 -1.97 3.99
C GLU A 24 0.60 -2.96 3.28
N ALA A 25 1.81 -2.53 2.92
CA ALA A 25 2.82 -3.39 2.33
C ALA A 25 3.18 -4.56 3.27
N SER A 26 3.34 -4.27 4.56
CA SER A 26 3.65 -5.28 5.57
C SER A 26 2.51 -6.27 5.78
N ALA A 27 1.27 -5.77 5.82
CA ALA A 27 0.08 -6.63 5.91
C ALA A 27 -0.05 -7.54 4.68
N THR A 28 0.13 -6.99 3.48
CA THR A 28 0.11 -7.76 2.22
C THR A 28 1.24 -8.79 2.17
N ALA A 29 2.44 -8.44 2.64
CA ALA A 29 3.56 -9.37 2.73
C ALA A 29 3.29 -10.50 3.74
N ALA A 30 2.63 -10.22 4.87
CA ALA A 30 2.22 -11.23 5.83
C ALA A 30 1.20 -12.22 5.23
N VAL A 31 0.25 -11.72 4.43
CA VAL A 31 -0.69 -12.57 3.69
C VAL A 31 0.05 -13.43 2.66
N ALA A 32 1.02 -12.86 1.93
CA ALA A 32 1.85 -13.62 1.00
C ALA A 32 2.61 -14.76 1.71
N LEU A 33 3.20 -14.45 2.88
CA LEU A 33 3.90 -15.45 3.69
C LEU A 33 2.96 -16.56 4.16
N PHE A 34 1.73 -16.21 4.57
CA PHE A 34 0.72 -17.18 4.96
C PHE A 34 0.41 -18.17 3.81
N PHE A 35 0.25 -17.67 2.58
CA PHE A 35 0.04 -18.53 1.41
C PHE A 35 1.28 -19.39 1.08
N ILE A 36 2.49 -18.85 1.24
CA ILE A 36 3.74 -19.62 1.04
C ILE A 36 3.82 -20.78 2.04
N VAL A 37 3.53 -20.51 3.30
CA VAL A 37 3.50 -21.56 4.34
C VAL A 37 2.41 -22.61 4.04
N GLY A 38 1.22 -22.17 3.64
CA GLY A 38 0.13 -23.06 3.24
C GLY A 38 0.50 -23.96 2.06
N LEU A 39 1.24 -23.42 1.08
CA LEU A 39 1.75 -24.18 -0.06
C LEU A 39 2.72 -25.29 0.34
N ILE A 40 3.54 -25.04 1.36
CA ILE A 40 4.49 -26.03 1.87
C ILE A 40 3.78 -27.15 2.65
N LEU A 41 2.69 -26.81 3.37
CA LEU A 41 1.97 -27.73 4.25
C LEU A 41 0.91 -28.57 3.52
N ASP A 42 0.24 -28.04 2.51
CA ASP A 42 -0.81 -28.73 1.74
C ASP A 42 -0.81 -28.31 0.27
N ALA A 43 -0.43 -29.22 -0.60
CA ALA A 43 -0.28 -28.99 -2.05
C ALA A 43 -1.56 -29.24 -2.88
N LYS A 44 -2.74 -29.40 -2.26
CA LYS A 44 -3.98 -29.79 -2.99
C LYS A 44 -4.42 -28.80 -4.07
N LEU A 45 -4.11 -27.50 -3.92
CA LEU A 45 -4.46 -26.43 -4.86
C LEU A 45 -3.21 -25.70 -5.37
N LEU A 46 -2.17 -26.46 -5.71
CA LEU A 46 -0.83 -25.94 -6.03
C LEU A 46 -0.84 -24.75 -7.00
N GLY A 47 -1.55 -24.85 -8.11
CA GLY A 47 -1.59 -23.80 -9.13
C GLY A 47 -2.20 -22.49 -8.63
N ALA A 48 -3.34 -22.57 -7.96
CA ALA A 48 -4.02 -21.39 -7.40
C ALA A 48 -3.20 -20.74 -6.29
N MET A 49 -2.60 -21.54 -5.41
CA MET A 49 -1.76 -21.05 -4.32
C MET A 49 -0.48 -20.37 -4.82
N ILE A 50 0.17 -20.93 -5.84
CA ILE A 50 1.33 -20.29 -6.49
C ILE A 50 0.94 -18.94 -7.09
N ALA A 51 -0.18 -18.87 -7.82
CA ALA A 51 -0.66 -17.63 -8.41
C ALA A 51 -0.93 -16.57 -7.33
N LEU A 52 -1.56 -16.92 -6.21
CA LEU A 52 -1.80 -16.04 -5.08
C LEU A 52 -0.50 -15.58 -4.42
N CYS A 53 0.46 -16.49 -4.21
CA CYS A 53 1.78 -16.14 -3.66
C CYS A 53 2.50 -15.12 -4.54
N VAL A 54 2.55 -15.34 -5.85
CA VAL A 54 3.20 -14.42 -6.80
C VAL A 54 2.48 -13.06 -6.80
N MET A 55 1.15 -13.07 -6.87
CA MET A 55 0.36 -11.85 -6.90
C MET A 55 0.51 -11.04 -5.60
N MET A 56 0.40 -11.66 -4.43
CA MET A 56 0.53 -10.98 -3.14
C MET A 56 1.94 -10.48 -2.90
N SER A 57 2.97 -11.27 -3.24
CA SER A 57 4.36 -10.85 -3.11
C SER A 57 4.70 -9.70 -4.05
N GLY A 58 4.24 -9.76 -5.30
CA GLY A 58 4.41 -8.68 -6.28
C GLY A 58 3.72 -7.39 -5.83
N THR A 59 2.50 -7.51 -5.31
CA THR A 59 1.73 -6.38 -4.76
C THR A 59 2.45 -5.76 -3.56
N ALA A 60 2.91 -6.54 -2.60
CA ALA A 60 3.65 -6.05 -1.44
C ALA A 60 4.93 -5.31 -1.86
N ALA A 61 5.70 -5.89 -2.80
CA ALA A 61 6.89 -5.26 -3.35
C ALA A 61 6.57 -3.94 -4.06
N PHE A 62 5.48 -3.89 -4.84
CA PHE A 62 5.02 -2.67 -5.52
C PHE A 62 4.67 -1.57 -4.52
N ILE A 63 3.86 -1.87 -3.50
CA ILE A 63 3.46 -0.87 -2.49
C ILE A 63 4.70 -0.36 -1.73
N PHE A 64 5.61 -1.26 -1.36
CA PHE A 64 6.86 -0.89 -0.69
C PHE A 64 7.72 0.03 -1.57
N PHE A 65 7.82 -0.28 -2.87
CA PHE A 65 8.54 0.54 -3.84
C PHE A 65 7.91 1.93 -3.98
N VAL A 66 6.57 2.01 -4.10
CA VAL A 66 5.83 3.27 -4.17
C VAL A 66 6.05 4.10 -2.91
N ALA A 67 5.95 3.49 -1.72
CA ALA A 67 6.21 4.17 -0.44
C ALA A 67 7.63 4.76 -0.38
N ARG A 68 8.63 4.01 -0.83
CA ARG A 68 10.03 4.49 -0.93
C ARG A 68 10.16 5.66 -1.89
N GLN A 69 9.54 5.61 -3.07
CA GLN A 69 9.58 6.70 -4.04
C GLN A 69 8.83 7.94 -3.55
N LEU A 70 7.79 7.74 -2.74
CA LEU A 70 7.07 8.85 -2.12
C LEU A 70 7.92 9.58 -1.07
N ILE A 71 8.80 8.87 -0.33
CA ILE A 71 9.82 9.50 0.54
C ILE A 71 10.76 10.39 -0.29
N LEU A 72 11.09 9.97 -1.51
CA LEU A 72 11.90 10.74 -2.46
C LEU A 72 11.10 11.85 -3.16
N LYS A 73 9.84 12.07 -2.76
CA LYS A 73 8.92 13.08 -3.29
C LYS A 73 8.65 12.97 -4.78
N LYS A 74 8.80 11.78 -5.37
CA LYS A 74 8.53 11.57 -6.80
C LYS A 74 7.03 11.73 -7.10
N ARG A 75 6.69 12.58 -8.06
CA ARG A 75 5.29 12.88 -8.44
C ARG A 75 4.51 11.62 -8.84
N TRP A 76 5.10 10.77 -9.67
CA TRP A 76 4.46 9.54 -10.11
C TRP A 76 4.10 8.59 -8.95
N ALA A 77 4.91 8.59 -7.88
CA ALA A 77 4.65 7.76 -6.70
C ALA A 77 3.37 8.17 -5.97
N ARG A 78 3.03 9.48 -5.96
CA ARG A 78 1.75 9.94 -5.43
C ARG A 78 0.58 9.42 -6.26
N SER A 79 0.65 9.50 -7.59
CA SER A 79 -0.39 8.97 -8.47
C SER A 79 -0.54 7.46 -8.33
N ALA A 80 0.57 6.73 -8.23
CA ALA A 80 0.58 5.29 -8.00
C ALA A 80 -0.03 4.93 -6.62
N ALA A 81 0.26 5.71 -5.57
CA ALA A 81 -0.33 5.52 -4.25
C ALA A 81 -1.85 5.75 -4.28
N VAL A 82 -2.31 6.84 -4.92
CA VAL A 82 -3.76 7.10 -5.09
C VAL A 82 -4.43 5.97 -5.86
N PHE A 83 -3.85 5.51 -6.96
CA PHE A 83 -4.38 4.39 -7.75
C PHE A 83 -4.49 3.12 -6.90
N TRP A 84 -3.47 2.82 -6.08
CA TRP A 84 -3.51 1.70 -5.15
C TRP A 84 -4.67 1.81 -4.17
N GLN A 85 -4.91 2.98 -3.59
CA GLN A 85 -6.02 3.20 -2.65
C GLN A 85 -7.39 2.97 -3.31
N LEU A 86 -7.55 3.34 -4.58
CA LEU A 86 -8.78 3.07 -5.33
C LEU A 86 -9.00 1.56 -5.55
N ILE A 87 -7.94 0.80 -5.82
CA ILE A 87 -8.01 -0.66 -5.90
C ILE A 87 -8.45 -1.25 -4.54
N GLN A 88 -7.89 -0.78 -3.44
CA GLN A 88 -8.28 -1.24 -2.10
C GLN A 88 -9.75 -0.96 -1.79
N ILE A 89 -10.27 0.20 -2.15
CA ILE A 89 -11.69 0.54 -1.98
C ILE A 89 -12.56 -0.42 -2.81
N ALA A 90 -12.18 -0.74 -4.03
CA ALA A 90 -12.90 -1.69 -4.87
C ALA A 90 -12.90 -3.12 -4.26
N VAL A 91 -11.76 -3.56 -3.72
CA VAL A 91 -11.64 -4.84 -3.01
C VAL A 91 -12.48 -4.83 -1.73
N ALA A 92 -12.44 -3.74 -0.96
CA ALA A 92 -13.22 -3.56 0.25
C ALA A 92 -14.73 -3.65 -0.05
N TRP A 93 -15.19 -3.01 -1.12
CA TRP A 93 -16.60 -3.07 -1.55
C TRP A 93 -17.04 -4.52 -1.78
N ASN A 94 -16.24 -5.30 -2.47
CA ASN A 94 -16.53 -6.72 -2.71
C ASN A 94 -16.56 -7.55 -1.41
N SER A 95 -15.81 -7.16 -0.38
CA SER A 95 -15.78 -7.83 0.91
C SER A 95 -17.10 -7.68 1.70
N PHE A 96 -17.92 -6.67 1.41
CA PHE A 96 -19.23 -6.47 2.05
C PHE A 96 -20.33 -7.36 1.46
N THR A 97 -20.10 -8.04 0.37
CA THR A 97 -21.07 -8.97 -0.26
C THR A 97 -20.94 -10.41 0.25
N GLY A 98 -19.97 -10.68 1.14
CA GLY A 98 -19.64 -12.00 1.67
C GLY A 98 -20.03 -12.22 3.14
N GLU A 99 -19.35 -13.14 3.79
CA GLU A 99 -19.55 -13.49 5.21
C GLU A 99 -19.14 -12.37 6.17
N VAL A 100 -19.58 -12.43 7.43
CA VAL A 100 -19.35 -11.41 8.49
C VAL A 100 -17.88 -11.06 8.68
N THR A 101 -16.95 -12.00 8.52
CA THR A 101 -15.50 -11.76 8.55
C THR A 101 -15.03 -10.80 7.47
N GLY A 102 -15.70 -10.77 6.32
CA GLY A 102 -15.43 -9.83 5.23
C GLY A 102 -15.73 -8.38 5.60
N TYR A 103 -16.71 -8.12 6.47
CA TYR A 103 -17.08 -6.76 6.88
C TYR A 103 -15.95 -6.07 7.66
N PHE A 104 -15.32 -6.76 8.60
CA PHE A 104 -14.19 -6.20 9.36
C PHE A 104 -12.99 -5.92 8.44
N PHE A 105 -12.69 -6.84 7.53
CA PHE A 105 -11.62 -6.66 6.56
C PHE A 105 -11.91 -5.50 5.59
N GLY A 106 -13.14 -5.44 5.04
CA GLY A 106 -13.57 -4.35 4.17
C GLY A 106 -13.54 -2.99 4.88
N ALA A 107 -14.03 -2.90 6.12
CA ALA A 107 -14.00 -1.68 6.92
C ALA A 107 -12.55 -1.23 7.20
N TRP A 108 -11.65 -2.14 7.50
CA TRP A 108 -10.22 -1.86 7.67
C TRP A 108 -9.60 -1.28 6.41
N LEU A 109 -9.86 -1.89 5.24
CA LEU A 109 -9.35 -1.41 3.96
C LEU A 109 -9.88 0.00 3.62
N ILE A 110 -11.17 0.26 3.85
CA ILE A 110 -11.75 1.59 3.62
C ILE A 110 -11.12 2.62 4.55
N LEU A 111 -10.94 2.29 5.83
CA LEU A 111 -10.36 3.22 6.80
C LEU A 111 -8.93 3.60 6.43
N THR A 112 -8.09 2.61 6.13
CA THR A 112 -6.69 2.86 5.72
C THR A 112 -6.61 3.64 4.42
N SER A 113 -7.46 3.30 3.43
CA SER A 113 -7.55 4.02 2.16
C SER A 113 -8.01 5.46 2.33
N ALA A 114 -9.03 5.71 3.16
CA ALA A 114 -9.52 7.07 3.43
C ALA A 114 -8.44 7.93 4.09
N ILE A 115 -7.71 7.39 5.07
CA ILE A 115 -6.60 8.08 5.73
C ILE A 115 -5.50 8.41 4.71
N ALA A 116 -5.06 7.42 3.92
CA ALA A 116 -4.01 7.60 2.93
C ALA A 116 -4.41 8.65 1.88
N LEU A 117 -5.63 8.56 1.32
CA LEU A 117 -6.14 9.52 0.33
C LEU A 117 -6.22 10.93 0.92
N TYR A 118 -6.77 11.08 2.12
CA TYR A 118 -6.85 12.39 2.78
C TYR A 118 -5.48 13.06 2.83
N PHE A 119 -4.45 12.36 3.31
CA PHE A 119 -3.10 12.92 3.41
C PHE A 119 -2.42 13.12 2.06
N LEU A 120 -2.63 12.24 1.07
CA LEU A 120 -2.08 12.37 -0.27
C LEU A 120 -2.64 13.59 -1.04
N PHE A 121 -3.84 14.05 -0.69
CA PHE A 121 -4.46 15.22 -1.30
C PHE A 121 -4.26 16.53 -0.51
N THR A 122 -3.58 16.49 0.64
CA THR A 122 -3.24 17.74 1.35
C THR A 122 -2.32 18.61 0.49
N LYS A 123 -2.54 19.95 0.54
CA LYS A 123 -1.74 20.93 -0.23
C LYS A 123 -0.25 20.73 -0.02
N VAL A 124 0.17 20.47 1.22
CA VAL A 124 1.57 20.25 1.60
C VAL A 124 2.20 19.07 0.84
N VAL A 125 1.47 17.96 0.70
CA VAL A 125 1.96 16.77 -0.02
C VAL A 125 1.94 17.00 -1.52
N VAL A 126 0.90 17.68 -2.02
CA VAL A 126 0.79 18.03 -3.45
C VAL A 126 1.97 18.91 -3.86
N GLU A 127 2.22 20.01 -3.14
CA GLU A 127 3.31 20.94 -3.41
C GLU A 127 4.68 20.25 -3.27
N ALA A 128 4.91 19.51 -2.19
CA ALA A 128 6.16 18.81 -1.97
C ALA A 128 6.52 17.79 -3.08
N THR A 129 5.51 17.27 -3.79
CA THR A 129 5.71 16.34 -4.92
C THR A 129 5.72 17.05 -6.28
N GLN A 130 5.33 18.33 -6.35
CA GLN A 130 5.37 19.15 -7.57
C GLN A 130 6.69 19.92 -7.71
N GLU A 131 7.24 20.46 -6.63
CA GLU A 131 8.51 21.22 -6.62
C GLU A 131 9.72 20.48 -7.21
N GLN A 132 9.62 19.16 -7.37
CA GLN A 132 10.73 18.38 -7.94
C GLN A 132 10.84 18.50 -9.46
N ILE A 133 9.80 19.01 -10.15
CA ILE A 133 9.83 19.22 -11.60
C ILE A 133 10.75 20.38 -11.96
N ASP A 134 10.81 21.40 -11.10
CA ASP A 134 11.61 22.62 -11.36
C ASP A 134 13.10 22.40 -11.08
N ARG A 135 13.52 21.21 -10.63
CA ARG A 135 14.90 20.86 -10.27
C ARG A 135 15.54 19.79 -11.17
N ASP A 136 14.76 19.10 -11.98
CA ASP A 136 15.22 18.08 -12.94
C ASP A 136 15.21 18.66 -14.36
#